data_dc063a63a9ac5a26d2f70845cd1946c2
#
_entry.id   dc063a63a9ac5a26d2f70845cd1946c2
#
_cell.length_a   1.000
_cell.length_b   1.000
_cell.length_c   1.000
_cell.angle_alpha   90.00
_cell.angle_beta   90.00
_cell.angle_gamma   90.00
#
_symmetry.space_group_name_H-M   'P 1'
#
loop_
_entity.id
_entity.type
_entity.pdbx_description
1 polymer ?
#
loop_
_entity_poly.entity_id
_entity_poly.type
_entity_poly.pdbx_seq_one_letter_code
_entity_poly.pdbx_strand_id
1 'polypeptide(L)'
;FITKDATYFSELSPRPHDTGMVTLAGTQNFNEFELHARSVLGLPISEIKLLKNGASAVILAKDESNSTPQFSGLNKAMIVKDSDIRIFGKPSTRPYRRMAVALTYGDEEVSSLVKKAKKLADEIKVN
;
A
#
# COMPACT_ATOMS: atom_id res chain seq x y z
N PHE A 1 -7.98 10.78 -13.76
CA PHE A 1 -9.15 11.03 -12.91
C PHE A 1 -10.42 10.64 -13.67
N ILE A 2 -11.32 9.93 -12.99
CA ILE A 2 -12.63 9.56 -13.53
C ILE A 2 -13.67 10.46 -12.87
N THR A 3 -14.39 11.22 -13.69
CA THR A 3 -15.50 12.06 -13.27
C THR A 3 -16.82 11.50 -13.81
N LYS A 4 -17.94 12.15 -13.52
CA LYS A 4 -19.24 11.74 -14.06
C LYS A 4 -19.32 11.87 -15.59
N ASP A 5 -18.60 12.83 -16.15
CA ASP A 5 -18.75 13.23 -17.54
C ASP A 5 -17.58 12.78 -18.44
N ALA A 6 -16.38 12.56 -17.87
CA ALA A 6 -15.19 12.24 -18.65
C ALA A 6 -14.07 11.58 -17.81
N THR A 7 -13.13 10.99 -18.53
CA THR A 7 -11.85 10.54 -17.96
C THR A 7 -10.75 11.50 -18.36
N TYR A 8 -10.02 12.00 -17.38
CA TYR A 8 -8.91 12.95 -17.59
C TYR A 8 -7.57 12.28 -17.30
N PHE A 9 -6.63 12.46 -18.22
CA PHE A 9 -5.25 12.05 -17.98
C PHE A 9 -4.64 12.89 -16.84
N SER A 10 -3.88 12.26 -15.96
CA SER A 10 -3.12 12.91 -14.88
C SER A 10 -1.63 12.85 -15.18
N GLU A 11 -1.04 11.68 -14.95
CA GLU A 11 0.38 11.46 -15.17
C GLU A 11 0.66 10.02 -15.59
N LEU A 12 1.83 9.79 -16.16
CA LEU A 12 2.40 8.47 -16.39
C LEU A 12 3.60 8.29 -15.47
N SER A 13 3.57 7.25 -14.64
CA SER A 13 4.70 6.86 -13.80
C SER A 13 5.26 5.52 -14.29
N PRO A 14 6.43 5.50 -14.96
CA PRO A 14 7.00 4.27 -15.50
C PRO A 14 7.74 3.44 -14.43
N ARG A 15 7.22 3.38 -13.23
CA ARG A 15 7.78 2.66 -12.07
C ARG A 15 6.67 2.24 -11.12
N PRO A 16 6.90 1.22 -10.25
CA PRO A 16 5.99 0.95 -9.16
C PRO A 16 5.73 2.18 -8.29
N HIS A 17 4.51 2.34 -7.83
CA HIS A 17 4.07 3.46 -7.02
C HIS A 17 3.35 2.96 -5.76
N ASP A 18 3.42 3.73 -4.67
CA ASP A 18 2.84 3.34 -3.39
C ASP A 18 1.31 3.15 -3.42
N THR A 19 0.60 3.73 -4.37
CA THR A 19 -0.82 3.44 -4.60
C THR A 19 -1.07 2.02 -5.14
N GLY A 20 -0.09 1.43 -5.83
CA GLY A 20 -0.12 0.05 -6.30
C GLY A 20 0.17 -0.99 -5.20
N MET A 21 0.62 -0.55 -4.01
CA MET A 21 0.90 -1.45 -2.89
C MET A 21 -0.30 -2.32 -2.47
N VAL A 22 -1.52 -1.90 -2.75
CA VAL A 22 -2.73 -2.70 -2.51
C VAL A 22 -2.67 -4.05 -3.23
N THR A 23 -1.92 -4.18 -4.31
CA THR A 23 -1.72 -5.43 -5.03
C THR A 23 -0.90 -6.46 -4.26
N LEU A 24 -0.09 -6.03 -3.27
CA LEU A 24 0.64 -6.93 -2.36
C LEU A 24 -0.29 -7.69 -1.40
N ALA A 25 -1.51 -7.22 -1.21
CA ALA A 25 -2.53 -7.91 -0.42
C ALA A 25 -3.17 -9.10 -1.16
N GLY A 26 -2.66 -9.47 -2.34
CA GLY A 26 -3.22 -10.54 -3.17
C GLY A 26 -4.60 -10.19 -3.73
N THR A 27 -4.84 -8.91 -4.01
CA THR A 27 -6.08 -8.43 -4.63
C THR A 27 -6.19 -8.81 -6.09
N GLN A 28 -5.06 -9.13 -6.71
CA GLN A 28 -4.95 -9.65 -8.09
C GLN A 28 -3.86 -10.71 -8.18
N ASN A 29 -3.84 -11.46 -9.27
CA ASN A 29 -2.90 -12.57 -9.49
C ASN A 29 -1.44 -12.15 -9.72
N PHE A 30 -1.17 -10.91 -10.13
CA PHE A 30 0.18 -10.32 -10.19
C PHE A 30 0.20 -9.02 -9.40
N ASN A 31 1.16 -8.86 -8.51
CA ASN A 31 1.37 -7.57 -7.85
C ASN A 31 2.13 -6.59 -8.77
N GLU A 32 2.15 -5.32 -8.40
CA GLU A 32 2.80 -4.26 -9.22
C GLU A 32 4.29 -4.52 -9.48
N PHE A 33 5.00 -5.12 -8.52
CA PHE A 33 6.44 -5.41 -8.66
C PHE A 33 6.69 -6.58 -9.62
N GLU A 34 5.85 -7.61 -9.59
CA GLU A 34 5.91 -8.71 -10.55
C GLU A 34 5.62 -8.22 -11.97
N LEU A 35 4.59 -7.37 -12.13
CA LEU A 35 4.27 -6.78 -13.43
C LEU A 35 5.43 -5.92 -13.94
N HIS A 36 6.02 -5.10 -13.06
CA HIS A 36 7.18 -4.29 -13.41
C HIS A 36 8.39 -5.14 -13.80
N ALA A 37 8.72 -6.15 -13.01
CA ALA A 37 9.83 -7.07 -13.33
C ALA A 37 9.62 -7.79 -14.65
N ARG A 38 8.41 -8.29 -14.92
CA ARG A 38 8.07 -8.93 -16.20
C ARG A 38 8.23 -7.96 -17.37
N SER A 39 7.77 -6.71 -17.20
CA SER A 39 7.91 -5.67 -18.21
C SER A 39 9.37 -5.37 -18.54
N VAL A 40 10.22 -5.21 -17.53
CA VAL A 40 11.66 -4.94 -17.70
C VAL A 40 12.37 -6.10 -18.37
N LEU A 41 12.01 -7.33 -18.03
CA LEU A 41 12.63 -8.55 -18.57
C LEU A 41 12.02 -9.02 -19.89
N GLY A 42 11.02 -8.33 -20.42
CA GLY A 42 10.30 -8.75 -21.63
C GLY A 42 9.54 -10.07 -21.47
N LEU A 43 9.16 -10.41 -20.23
CA LEU A 43 8.40 -11.63 -19.96
C LEU A 43 6.91 -11.43 -20.26
N PRO A 44 6.22 -12.49 -20.73
CA PRO A 44 4.81 -12.39 -21.06
C PRO A 44 3.97 -12.13 -19.81
N ILE A 45 3.00 -11.24 -19.95
CA ILE A 45 1.93 -10.99 -18.97
C ILE A 45 0.67 -11.61 -19.58
N SER A 46 0.17 -12.66 -18.93
CA SER A 46 -1.06 -13.32 -19.33
C SER A 46 -2.29 -12.49 -18.93
N GLU A 47 -3.30 -13.08 -18.43
CA GLU A 47 -4.48 -12.38 -17.94
C GLU A 47 -4.25 -11.81 -16.54
N ILE A 48 -4.63 -10.55 -16.32
CA ILE A 48 -4.68 -9.93 -14.98
C ILE A 48 -6.11 -10.10 -14.44
N LYS A 49 -6.23 -10.80 -13.31
CA LYS A 49 -7.51 -11.10 -12.65
C LYS A 49 -7.60 -10.40 -11.31
N LEU A 50 -8.69 -9.70 -11.07
CA LEU A 50 -9.06 -9.26 -9.73
C LEU A 50 -9.55 -10.47 -8.92
N LEU A 51 -8.96 -10.72 -7.76
CA LEU A 51 -9.25 -11.86 -6.91
C LEU A 51 -10.12 -11.49 -5.70
N LYS A 52 -9.94 -10.28 -5.17
CA LYS A 52 -10.68 -9.75 -4.01
C LYS A 52 -10.54 -8.25 -3.90
N ASN A 53 -11.41 -7.63 -3.14
CA ASN A 53 -11.30 -6.21 -2.81
C ASN A 53 -10.11 -5.96 -1.90
N GLY A 54 -9.59 -4.74 -1.93
CA GLY A 54 -8.53 -4.32 -1.01
C GLY A 54 -8.45 -2.81 -0.85
N ALA A 55 -7.77 -2.41 0.21
CA ALA A 55 -7.47 -1.03 0.48
C ALA A 55 -6.08 -0.89 1.10
N SER A 56 -5.46 0.26 0.90
CA SER A 56 -4.19 0.62 1.52
C SER A 56 -4.30 1.96 2.24
N ALA A 57 -3.57 2.09 3.35
CA ALA A 57 -3.40 3.35 4.07
C ALA A 57 -1.94 3.56 4.41
N VAL A 58 -1.39 4.71 4.04
CA VAL A 58 0.01 5.02 4.28
C VAL A 58 0.26 5.35 5.74
N ILE A 59 1.42 4.94 6.27
CA ILE A 59 1.92 5.27 7.60
C ILE A 59 3.02 6.30 7.43
N LEU A 60 2.81 7.49 7.99
CA LEU A 60 3.68 8.64 7.84
C LEU A 60 4.49 8.87 9.11
N ALA A 61 5.76 9.27 8.96
CA ALA A 61 6.52 9.86 10.05
C ALA A 61 5.98 11.26 10.38
N LYS A 62 6.01 11.62 11.67
CA LYS A 62 5.60 12.93 12.18
C LYS A 62 6.80 13.84 12.37
N ASP A 63 7.87 13.28 12.90
CA ASP A 63 9.05 14.02 13.34
C ASP A 63 10.26 13.73 12.46
N GLU A 64 11.25 14.61 12.51
CA GLU A 64 12.52 14.43 11.82
C GLU A 64 13.54 13.77 12.75
N SER A 65 14.20 12.72 12.26
CA SER A 65 15.28 12.02 12.96
C SER A 65 16.22 11.35 11.96
N ASN A 66 17.51 11.45 12.21
CA ASN A 66 18.54 10.71 11.47
C ASN A 66 18.85 9.34 12.10
N SER A 67 18.21 9.00 13.21
CA SER A 67 18.30 7.68 13.82
C SER A 67 17.49 6.66 13.04
N THR A 68 17.83 5.38 13.20
CA THR A 68 17.04 4.28 12.63
C THR A 68 15.61 4.33 13.15
N PRO A 69 14.62 4.41 12.27
CA PRO A 69 13.21 4.51 12.66
C PRO A 69 12.75 3.35 13.53
N GLN A 70 12.03 3.66 14.59
CA GLN A 70 11.40 2.67 15.47
C GLN A 70 9.89 2.64 15.23
N PHE A 71 9.33 1.44 15.20
CA PHE A 71 7.90 1.24 14.98
C PHE A 71 7.25 0.67 16.23
N SER A 72 6.19 1.30 16.73
CA SER A 72 5.36 0.79 17.81
C SER A 72 3.93 0.52 17.33
N GLY A 73 3.18 -0.29 18.07
CA GLY A 73 1.80 -0.67 17.69
C GLY A 73 1.70 -1.85 16.72
N LEU A 74 2.81 -2.36 16.16
CA LEU A 74 2.82 -3.46 15.19
C LEU A 74 2.10 -4.70 15.71
N ASN A 75 2.34 -5.10 16.97
CA ASN A 75 1.71 -6.29 17.55
C ASN A 75 0.18 -6.22 17.52
N LYS A 76 -0.40 -5.04 17.75
CA LYS A 76 -1.85 -4.83 17.69
C LYS A 76 -2.37 -4.85 16.26
N ALA A 77 -1.62 -4.26 15.34
CA ALA A 77 -2.02 -4.21 13.95
C ALA A 77 -1.96 -5.59 13.28
N MET A 78 -0.89 -6.35 13.54
CA MET A 78 -0.65 -7.63 12.87
C MET A 78 -1.57 -8.79 13.30
N ILE A 79 -2.30 -8.67 14.40
CA ILE A 79 -3.32 -9.68 14.81
C ILE A 79 -4.66 -9.48 14.10
N VAL A 80 -4.85 -8.39 13.38
CA VAL A 80 -6.11 -8.11 12.67
C VAL A 80 -6.20 -9.01 11.44
N LYS A 81 -7.30 -9.75 11.32
CA LYS A 81 -7.53 -10.64 10.18
C LYS A 81 -7.61 -9.86 8.87
N ASP A 82 -7.21 -10.52 7.78
CA ASP A 82 -7.31 -9.99 6.42
C ASP A 82 -6.63 -8.62 6.29
N SER A 83 -5.45 -8.52 6.90
CA SER A 83 -4.61 -7.34 6.84
C SER A 83 -3.13 -7.69 6.81
N ASP A 84 -2.30 -6.73 6.39
CA ASP A 84 -0.85 -6.86 6.35
C ASP A 84 -0.20 -5.48 6.52
N ILE A 85 1.04 -5.46 6.97
CA ILE A 85 1.84 -4.25 7.15
C ILE A 85 3.15 -4.40 6.37
N ARG A 86 3.46 -3.43 5.52
CA ARG A 86 4.73 -3.38 4.77
C ARG A 86 5.54 -2.17 5.20
N ILE A 87 6.69 -2.40 5.82
CA ILE A 87 7.64 -1.38 6.23
C ILE A 87 8.62 -1.11 5.08
N PHE A 88 8.87 0.17 4.76
CA PHE A 88 9.67 0.55 3.60
C PHE A 88 11.19 0.59 3.86
N GLY A 89 11.65 0.30 5.06
CA GLY A 89 13.08 0.25 5.38
C GLY A 89 13.83 1.57 5.21
N LYS A 90 13.18 2.71 5.42
CA LYS A 90 13.82 4.03 5.32
C LYS A 90 14.83 4.21 6.45
N PRO A 91 16.02 4.80 6.19
CA PRO A 91 17.07 4.94 7.19
C PRO A 91 16.83 6.08 8.21
N SER A 92 15.90 6.98 7.93
CA SER A 92 15.62 8.17 8.75
C SER A 92 14.16 8.57 8.63
N THR A 93 13.69 9.47 9.49
CA THR A 93 12.36 10.05 9.43
C THR A 93 12.40 11.52 9.07
N ARG A 94 11.30 12.04 8.54
CA ARG A 94 11.00 13.47 8.40
C ARG A 94 9.48 13.63 8.30
N PRO A 95 8.91 14.79 8.61
CA PRO A 95 7.48 15.02 8.50
C PRO A 95 6.92 14.59 7.14
N TYR A 96 5.81 13.86 7.18
CA TYR A 96 5.11 13.31 6.01
C TYR A 96 5.89 12.29 5.18
N ARG A 97 7.07 11.83 5.64
CA ARG A 97 7.76 10.74 4.94
C ARG A 97 6.96 9.45 5.08
N ARG A 98 6.69 8.80 3.95
CA ARG A 98 6.03 7.50 3.90
C ARG A 98 6.97 6.42 4.42
N MET A 99 6.61 5.79 5.53
CA MET A 99 7.45 4.83 6.26
C MET A 99 6.97 3.40 6.12
N ALA A 100 5.67 3.22 5.96
CA ALA A 100 5.04 1.92 5.80
C ALA A 100 3.65 2.07 5.16
N VAL A 101 3.02 0.96 4.87
CA VAL A 101 1.62 0.89 4.42
C VAL A 101 0.89 -0.21 5.18
N ALA A 102 -0.32 0.09 5.61
CA ALA A 102 -1.28 -0.89 6.10
C ALA A 102 -2.17 -1.33 4.93
N LEU A 103 -2.33 -2.63 4.76
CA LEU A 103 -3.12 -3.27 3.71
C LEU A 103 -4.28 -4.02 4.35
N THR A 104 -5.44 -3.96 3.73
CA THR A 104 -6.61 -4.78 4.09
C THR A 104 -7.23 -5.35 2.83
N TYR A 105 -7.85 -6.52 2.95
CA TYR A 105 -8.39 -7.24 1.81
C TYR A 105 -9.52 -8.18 2.23
N GLY A 106 -10.33 -8.60 1.27
CA GLY A 106 -11.43 -9.54 1.49
C GLY A 106 -12.59 -9.30 0.53
N ASP A 107 -13.72 -9.91 0.85
CA ASP A 107 -14.96 -9.78 0.07
C ASP A 107 -15.83 -8.61 0.55
N GLU A 108 -15.39 -7.90 1.58
CA GLU A 108 -16.08 -6.76 2.16
C GLU A 108 -16.15 -5.59 1.14
N GLU A 109 -17.11 -4.69 1.37
CA GLU A 109 -17.20 -3.43 0.65
C GLU A 109 -15.91 -2.60 0.78
N VAL A 110 -15.44 -2.02 -0.31
CA VAL A 110 -14.18 -1.24 -0.35
C VAL A 110 -14.17 -0.12 0.70
N SER A 111 -15.31 0.51 0.94
CA SER A 111 -15.45 1.56 1.96
C SER A 111 -15.13 1.06 3.38
N SER A 112 -15.49 -0.20 3.70
CA SER A 112 -15.17 -0.85 4.98
C SER A 112 -13.69 -1.17 5.07
N LEU A 113 -13.10 -1.71 4.01
CA LEU A 113 -11.66 -2.00 3.93
C LEU A 113 -10.83 -0.72 4.06
N VAL A 114 -11.24 0.40 3.45
CA VAL A 114 -10.58 1.70 3.61
C VAL A 114 -10.60 2.17 5.06
N LYS A 115 -11.75 2.07 5.76
CA LYS A 115 -11.84 2.42 7.19
C LYS A 115 -10.93 1.54 8.04
N LYS A 116 -10.91 0.23 7.77
CA LYS A 116 -10.06 -0.75 8.45
C LYS A 116 -8.57 -0.45 8.23
N ALA A 117 -8.15 -0.18 6.99
CA ALA A 117 -6.77 0.17 6.66
C ALA A 117 -6.31 1.45 7.37
N LYS A 118 -7.14 2.50 7.38
CA LYS A 118 -6.85 3.75 8.10
C LYS A 118 -6.69 3.53 9.60
N LYS A 119 -7.60 2.76 10.21
CA LYS A 119 -7.52 2.42 11.64
C LYS A 119 -6.22 1.68 11.96
N LEU A 120 -5.80 0.73 11.12
CA LEU A 120 -4.54 0.02 11.28
C LEU A 120 -3.33 0.96 11.16
N ALA A 121 -3.34 1.86 10.18
CA ALA A 121 -2.28 2.84 10.01
C ALA A 121 -2.17 3.78 11.22
N ASP A 122 -3.28 4.18 11.83
CA ASP A 122 -3.32 5.06 13.00
C ASP A 122 -2.78 4.39 14.29
N GLU A 123 -2.86 3.05 14.39
CA GLU A 123 -2.28 2.29 15.51
C GLU A 123 -0.75 2.28 15.50
N ILE A 124 -0.13 2.46 14.35
CA ILE A 124 1.32 2.38 14.18
C ILE A 124 1.93 3.77 14.31
N LYS A 125 2.89 3.90 15.22
CA LYS A 125 3.67 5.13 15.40
C LYS A 125 5.09 4.88 14.93
N VAL A 126 5.67 5.91 14.33
CA VAL A 126 7.04 5.93 13.82
C VAL A 126 7.78 7.07 14.53
N ASN A 127 8.87 6.72 15.22
CA ASN A 127 9.72 7.63 15.98
C ASN A 127 11.14 7.61 15.42
#